data_e1d3e4bba7c44ea3c9accdd88372a002
#
_entry.id   e1d3e4bba7c44ea3c9accdd88372a002
#
_cell.length_a   1.000
_cell.length_b   1.000
_cell.length_c   1.000
_cell.angle_alpha   90.00
_cell.angle_beta   90.00
_cell.angle_gamma   90.00
#
_symmetry.space_group_name_H-M   'P 1'
#
loop_
_entity.id
_entity.type
_entity.pdbx_description
1 polymer ?
#
loop_
_entity_poly.entity_id
_entity_poly.type
_entity_poly.pdbx_seq_one_letter_code
_entity_poly.pdbx_strand_id
1 'polypeptide(L)'
;MTIRESLELREKDYLSPYASLSMNSKGRLKEEEECDIRPAFQRDRDKILHCKAFRRLKDKTQVFLSPEGDHYRTRLTHTLEVSQNARTIAKALMLNEDLVEAIALGHDLGHTPFGHAGERALNRVCPLGFEHSQQSVRTVDRLERGGQGLNLTYEVRDGILNHQTIGKPHTLEGKVVRLSDKISYIHHDMDDAVRAGILKESDVPKEIRDVIGSTPSERLDHFVHDIVTNSMGKNDICMSESIDKAMRDMRQFMFENVYQNPVAKGEEGKAEMLTETLYQHFMKHIDDMPEEYLNLLSEGEPREQVVCDYVGAMTDRFAIALYEEIYIPKSWILL
;
A
#
# COMPACT_ATOMS: atom_id res chain seq x y z
N MET A 1 -17.45 -7.93 32.37
CA MET A 1 -17.52 -7.55 30.93
C MET A 1 -16.72 -6.28 30.74
N THR A 2 -15.66 -6.35 29.98
CA THR A 2 -14.80 -5.20 29.64
C THR A 2 -15.46 -4.31 28.59
N ILE A 3 -14.90 -3.13 28.32
CA ILE A 3 -15.37 -2.27 27.22
C ILE A 3 -15.19 -3.00 25.87
N ARG A 4 -14.04 -3.67 25.68
CA ARG A 4 -13.76 -4.51 24.53
C ARG A 4 -14.86 -5.54 24.28
N GLU A 5 -15.17 -6.36 25.28
CA GLU A 5 -16.23 -7.38 25.17
C GLU A 5 -17.60 -6.78 24.82
N SER A 6 -17.92 -5.60 25.35
CA SER A 6 -19.15 -4.89 25.00
C SER A 6 -19.16 -4.41 23.54
N LEU A 7 -18.01 -3.97 23.00
CA LEU A 7 -17.88 -3.56 21.59
C LEU A 7 -17.98 -4.78 20.65
N GLU A 8 -17.34 -5.90 21.01
CA GLU A 8 -17.40 -7.15 20.23
C GLU A 8 -18.84 -7.72 20.17
N LEU A 9 -19.60 -7.60 21.25
CA LEU A 9 -21.02 -7.96 21.23
C LEU A 9 -21.84 -7.05 20.30
N ARG A 10 -21.54 -5.73 20.28
CA ARG A 10 -22.19 -4.79 19.36
C ARG A 10 -21.82 -5.12 17.89
N GLU A 11 -20.58 -5.51 17.59
CA GLU A 11 -20.21 -6.00 16.25
C GLU A 11 -21.15 -7.14 15.83
N LYS A 12 -21.36 -8.12 16.70
CA LYS A 12 -22.23 -9.28 16.42
C LYS A 12 -23.69 -8.90 16.16
N ASP A 13 -24.19 -7.89 16.85
CA ASP A 13 -25.60 -7.46 16.73
C ASP A 13 -25.84 -6.55 15.52
N TYR A 14 -24.81 -5.80 15.09
CA TYR A 14 -24.95 -4.75 14.07
C TYR A 14 -24.38 -5.14 12.70
N LEU A 15 -23.27 -5.87 12.68
CA LEU A 15 -22.58 -6.18 11.43
C LEU A 15 -23.31 -7.25 10.61
N SER A 16 -23.05 -7.27 9.32
CA SER A 16 -23.51 -8.30 8.40
C SER A 16 -23.14 -9.70 8.89
N PRO A 17 -23.95 -10.73 8.67
CA PRO A 17 -23.58 -12.12 9.01
C PRO A 17 -22.34 -12.62 8.25
N TYR A 18 -21.90 -11.90 7.22
CA TYR A 18 -20.71 -12.20 6.43
C TYR A 18 -19.48 -11.40 6.86
N ALA A 19 -19.64 -10.45 7.80
CA ALA A 19 -18.53 -9.63 8.29
C ALA A 19 -17.59 -10.42 9.19
N SER A 20 -16.34 -10.02 9.21
CA SER A 20 -15.35 -10.55 10.15
C SER A 20 -15.53 -9.89 11.52
N LEU A 21 -15.89 -10.68 12.55
CA LEU A 21 -16.03 -10.18 13.91
C LEU A 21 -14.70 -10.26 14.65
N SER A 22 -14.35 -9.22 15.40
CA SER A 22 -13.11 -9.18 16.19
C SER A 22 -13.01 -10.35 17.18
N MET A 23 -14.11 -10.74 17.81
CA MET A 23 -14.19 -11.88 18.73
C MET A 23 -13.93 -13.23 18.07
N ASN A 24 -14.06 -13.34 16.74
CA ASN A 24 -13.85 -14.56 15.96
C ASN A 24 -12.53 -14.54 15.17
N SER A 25 -11.62 -13.58 15.46
CA SER A 25 -10.32 -13.53 14.82
C SER A 25 -9.56 -14.84 14.97
N LYS A 26 -8.85 -15.25 13.91
CA LYS A 26 -7.92 -16.40 13.96
C LYS A 26 -6.67 -16.12 14.81
N GLY A 27 -6.59 -14.92 15.40
CA GLY A 27 -5.55 -14.56 16.33
C GLY A 27 -4.26 -14.04 15.70
N ARG A 28 -3.21 -14.05 16.46
CA ARG A 28 -1.90 -13.45 16.19
C ARG A 28 -0.82 -14.54 16.09
N LEU A 29 0.34 -14.20 15.54
CA LEU A 29 1.49 -15.13 15.48
C LEU A 29 2.04 -15.47 16.89
N LYS A 30 2.01 -14.50 17.80
CA LYS A 30 2.48 -14.65 19.18
C LYS A 30 1.33 -14.27 20.11
N GLU A 31 1.20 -15.00 21.23
CA GLU A 31 0.27 -14.62 22.28
C GLU A 31 0.56 -13.19 22.76
N GLU A 32 -0.48 -12.43 23.00
CA GLU A 32 -0.42 -11.05 23.45
C GLU A 32 -1.61 -10.77 24.37
N GLU A 33 -1.37 -10.10 25.48
CA GLU A 33 -2.43 -9.68 26.39
C GLU A 33 -3.48 -8.83 25.64
N GLU A 34 -4.73 -9.19 25.82
CA GLU A 34 -5.85 -8.46 25.24
C GLU A 34 -6.06 -7.10 25.93
N CYS A 35 -6.42 -6.11 25.12
CA CYS A 35 -6.80 -4.80 25.65
C CYS A 35 -8.21 -4.88 26.27
N ASP A 36 -8.41 -4.24 27.40
CA ASP A 36 -9.71 -4.15 28.06
C ASP A 36 -10.69 -3.17 27.39
N ILE A 37 -10.18 -2.30 26.50
CA ILE A 37 -10.95 -1.24 25.80
C ILE A 37 -11.14 -1.55 24.33
N ARG A 38 -10.08 -1.94 23.59
CA ARG A 38 -10.06 -2.01 22.15
C ARG A 38 -10.17 -3.44 21.61
N PRO A 39 -11.08 -3.73 20.66
CA PRO A 39 -11.10 -4.98 19.90
C PRO A 39 -9.80 -5.22 19.11
N ALA A 40 -9.60 -6.45 18.66
CA ALA A 40 -8.35 -6.88 18.04
C ALA A 40 -7.97 -6.05 16.79
N PHE A 41 -8.92 -5.80 15.88
CA PHE A 41 -8.67 -5.07 14.64
C PHE A 41 -8.39 -3.59 14.89
N GLN A 42 -9.05 -2.98 15.87
CA GLN A 42 -8.75 -1.62 16.29
C GLN A 42 -7.31 -1.48 16.82
N ARG A 43 -6.85 -2.46 17.61
CA ARG A 43 -5.45 -2.49 18.06
C ARG A 43 -4.46 -2.60 16.90
N ASP A 44 -4.80 -3.40 15.89
CA ASP A 44 -3.93 -3.57 14.72
C ASP A 44 -3.81 -2.29 13.90
N ARG A 45 -4.93 -1.60 13.68
CA ARG A 45 -4.93 -0.26 13.07
C ARG A 45 -4.00 0.69 13.83
N ASP A 46 -4.13 0.76 15.15
CA ASP A 46 -3.31 1.64 15.99
C ASP A 46 -1.81 1.27 15.89
N LYS A 47 -1.47 -0.04 15.90
CA LYS A 47 -0.09 -0.50 15.74
C LYS A 47 0.51 -0.08 14.41
N ILE A 48 -0.26 -0.18 13.31
CA ILE A 48 0.16 0.24 11.98
C ILE A 48 0.38 1.75 11.93
N LEU A 49 -0.57 2.54 12.41
CA LEU A 49 -0.52 4.00 12.38
C LEU A 49 0.72 4.55 13.11
N HIS A 50 1.15 3.89 14.17
CA HIS A 50 2.30 4.31 14.98
C HIS A 50 3.63 3.70 14.55
N CYS A 51 3.68 2.83 13.52
CA CYS A 51 4.93 2.21 13.08
C CYS A 51 5.82 3.16 12.25
N LYS A 52 7.11 2.82 12.12
CA LYS A 52 8.07 3.62 11.34
C LYS A 52 7.75 3.58 9.85
N ALA A 53 7.36 2.41 9.32
CA ALA A 53 7.05 2.22 7.91
C ALA A 53 5.88 3.12 7.47
N PHE A 54 4.81 3.25 8.26
CA PHE A 54 3.70 4.13 7.96
C PHE A 54 4.13 5.60 7.84
N ARG A 55 4.99 6.08 8.75
CA ARG A 55 5.51 7.45 8.68
C ARG A 55 6.36 7.70 7.43
N ARG A 56 7.08 6.68 6.93
CA ARG A 56 7.90 6.79 5.72
C ARG A 56 7.08 6.95 4.44
N LEU A 57 5.80 6.54 4.42
CA LEU A 57 4.92 6.69 3.25
C LEU A 57 4.75 8.15 2.80
N LYS A 58 4.93 9.12 3.69
CA LYS A 58 4.87 10.55 3.36
C LYS A 58 5.93 11.01 2.35
N ASP A 59 7.09 10.32 2.31
CA ASP A 59 8.25 10.66 1.48
C ASP A 59 8.54 9.55 0.44
N LYS A 60 7.53 8.74 0.08
CA LYS A 60 7.60 7.76 -1.00
C LYS A 60 6.68 8.17 -2.16
N THR A 61 7.21 8.09 -3.36
CA THR A 61 6.48 8.34 -4.61
C THR A 61 5.27 7.41 -4.76
N GLN A 62 4.16 7.96 -5.26
CA GLN A 62 3.01 7.16 -5.70
C GLN A 62 3.17 6.78 -7.18
N VAL A 63 3.15 7.74 -8.09
CA VAL A 63 3.22 7.53 -9.55
C VAL A 63 4.36 8.30 -10.18
N PHE A 64 4.42 9.61 -9.98
CA PHE A 64 5.42 10.48 -10.57
C PHE A 64 6.58 10.70 -9.62
N LEU A 65 7.82 10.41 -10.10
CA LEU A 65 9.04 10.53 -9.30
C LEU A 65 9.24 11.98 -8.85
N SER A 66 9.14 12.19 -7.55
CA SER A 66 9.46 13.46 -6.85
C SER A 66 9.11 14.72 -7.64
N PRO A 67 7.85 14.92 -8.07
CA PRO A 67 7.50 16.15 -8.76
C PRO A 67 7.74 17.33 -7.83
N GLU A 68 8.39 18.38 -8.33
CA GLU A 68 8.50 19.66 -7.62
C GLU A 68 7.11 20.30 -7.56
N GLY A 69 6.45 20.21 -6.39
CA GLY A 69 5.15 20.87 -6.18
C GLY A 69 4.41 20.31 -4.98
N ASP A 70 3.65 21.20 -4.32
CA ASP A 70 2.97 20.90 -3.06
C ASP A 70 1.69 20.04 -3.21
N HIS A 71 1.26 19.76 -4.45
CA HIS A 71 -0.05 19.19 -4.72
C HIS A 71 -0.04 17.74 -5.26
N TYR A 72 1.13 17.15 -5.43
CA TYR A 72 1.22 15.76 -5.87
C TYR A 72 1.03 14.78 -4.71
N ARG A 73 0.44 13.63 -5.03
CA ARG A 73 0.16 12.59 -4.03
C ARG A 73 1.40 11.82 -3.64
N THR A 74 1.53 11.61 -2.35
CA THR A 74 2.48 10.64 -1.77
C THR A 74 1.75 9.33 -1.47
N ARG A 75 2.50 8.25 -1.18
CA ARG A 75 1.88 6.99 -0.74
C ARG A 75 1.02 7.16 0.52
N LEU A 76 1.38 8.07 1.41
CA LEU A 76 0.57 8.33 2.59
C LEU A 76 -0.82 8.86 2.22
N THR A 77 -0.90 9.85 1.33
CA THR A 77 -2.20 10.41 0.92
C THR A 77 -3.02 9.38 0.14
N HIS A 78 -2.40 8.61 -0.77
CA HIS A 78 -3.06 7.48 -1.42
C HIS A 78 -3.63 6.47 -0.40
N THR A 79 -2.83 6.04 0.56
CA THR A 79 -3.25 5.09 1.61
C THR A 79 -4.46 5.60 2.40
N LEU A 80 -4.50 6.90 2.73
CA LEU A 80 -5.63 7.51 3.41
C LEU A 80 -6.90 7.56 2.54
N GLU A 81 -6.76 7.85 1.24
CA GLU A 81 -7.86 7.86 0.29
C GLU A 81 -8.41 6.43 0.04
N VAL A 82 -7.53 5.42 -0.06
CA VAL A 82 -7.95 4.00 -0.07
C VAL A 82 -8.74 3.65 1.18
N SER A 83 -8.24 4.04 2.35
CA SER A 83 -8.93 3.81 3.63
C SER A 83 -10.30 4.48 3.68
N GLN A 84 -10.40 5.72 3.21
CA GLN A 84 -11.67 6.46 3.18
C GLN A 84 -12.70 5.78 2.26
N ASN A 85 -12.31 5.40 1.04
CA ASN A 85 -13.18 4.73 0.08
C ASN A 85 -13.62 3.36 0.60
N ALA A 86 -12.67 2.57 1.11
CA ALA A 86 -12.93 1.24 1.65
C ALA A 86 -13.89 1.27 2.85
N ARG A 87 -13.71 2.21 3.78
CA ARG A 87 -14.60 2.38 4.92
C ARG A 87 -16.00 2.84 4.52
N THR A 88 -16.13 3.68 3.49
CA THR A 88 -17.44 4.08 2.96
C THR A 88 -18.23 2.86 2.45
N ILE A 89 -17.56 1.99 1.68
CA ILE A 89 -18.15 0.74 1.17
C ILE A 89 -18.46 -0.21 2.33
N ALA A 90 -17.50 -0.43 3.24
CA ALA A 90 -17.66 -1.32 4.36
C ALA A 90 -18.84 -0.92 5.26
N LYS A 91 -18.96 0.37 5.57
CA LYS A 91 -20.07 0.90 6.38
C LYS A 91 -21.42 0.66 5.72
N ALA A 92 -21.52 0.92 4.40
CA ALA A 92 -22.76 0.69 3.65
C ALA A 92 -23.17 -0.80 3.61
N LEU A 93 -22.18 -1.71 3.58
CA LEU A 93 -22.37 -3.16 3.59
C LEU A 93 -22.43 -3.78 4.99
N MET A 94 -22.37 -2.97 6.05
CA MET A 94 -22.28 -3.41 7.46
C MET A 94 -21.13 -4.39 7.73
N LEU A 95 -19.96 -4.15 7.11
CA LEU A 95 -18.72 -4.90 7.34
C LEU A 95 -17.90 -4.23 8.46
N ASN A 96 -16.84 -4.89 8.92
CA ASN A 96 -16.00 -4.40 10.02
C ASN A 96 -15.08 -3.27 9.54
N GLU A 97 -15.43 -2.01 9.87
CA GLU A 97 -14.66 -0.83 9.46
C GLU A 97 -13.24 -0.80 10.06
N ASP A 98 -13.05 -1.29 11.30
CA ASP A 98 -11.72 -1.34 11.92
C ASP A 98 -10.77 -2.30 11.19
N LEU A 99 -11.28 -3.46 10.73
CA LEU A 99 -10.52 -4.40 9.91
C LEU A 99 -10.17 -3.79 8.55
N VAL A 100 -11.14 -3.18 7.88
CA VAL A 100 -10.93 -2.49 6.59
C VAL A 100 -9.86 -1.42 6.74
N GLU A 101 -9.95 -0.57 7.75
CA GLU A 101 -9.00 0.51 7.99
C GLU A 101 -7.59 -0.04 8.27
N ALA A 102 -7.48 -1.07 9.12
CA ALA A 102 -6.19 -1.70 9.42
C ALA A 102 -5.51 -2.28 8.16
N ILE A 103 -6.27 -2.97 7.30
CA ILE A 103 -5.74 -3.51 6.04
C ILE A 103 -5.32 -2.37 5.11
N ALA A 104 -6.20 -1.36 4.92
CA ALA A 104 -5.94 -0.24 4.04
C ALA A 104 -4.70 0.58 4.47
N LEU A 105 -4.51 0.84 5.78
CA LEU A 105 -3.33 1.53 6.27
C LEU A 105 -2.05 0.70 6.15
N GLY A 106 -2.17 -0.62 6.11
CA GLY A 106 -1.05 -1.55 6.09
C GLY A 106 -0.60 -2.02 4.69
N HIS A 107 -1.45 -1.88 3.67
CA HIS A 107 -1.24 -2.58 2.38
C HIS A 107 0.07 -2.19 1.67
N ASP A 108 0.47 -0.92 1.74
CA ASP A 108 1.61 -0.36 1.01
C ASP A 108 2.89 -0.14 1.84
N LEU A 109 2.96 -0.66 3.09
CA LEU A 109 4.10 -0.44 3.99
C LEU A 109 5.43 -0.97 3.45
N GLY A 110 5.39 -1.98 2.60
CA GLY A 110 6.54 -2.63 1.99
C GLY A 110 7.00 -2.03 0.65
N HIS A 111 6.38 -0.98 0.16
CA HIS A 111 6.83 -0.35 -1.08
C HIS A 111 8.25 0.20 -0.97
N THR A 112 9.00 0.06 -2.06
CA THR A 112 10.35 0.58 -2.23
C THR A 112 10.37 2.11 -2.40
N PRO A 113 11.53 2.77 -2.26
CA PRO A 113 11.72 4.09 -2.85
C PRO A 113 11.42 4.04 -4.35
N PHE A 114 10.92 5.13 -4.90
CA PHE A 114 10.55 5.28 -6.32
C PHE A 114 9.44 4.33 -6.81
N GLY A 115 8.62 3.84 -5.90
CA GLY A 115 7.46 3.02 -6.23
C GLY A 115 7.79 1.77 -7.05
N HIS A 116 7.08 1.54 -8.15
CA HIS A 116 7.29 0.36 -8.98
C HIS A 116 8.65 0.33 -9.72
N ALA A 117 9.30 1.48 -9.94
CA ALA A 117 10.64 1.49 -10.52
C ALA A 117 11.66 0.83 -9.54
N GLY A 118 11.63 1.21 -8.28
CA GLY A 118 12.45 0.57 -7.25
C GLY A 118 12.10 -0.91 -7.02
N GLU A 119 10.82 -1.26 -7.08
CA GLU A 119 10.36 -2.66 -6.97
C GLU A 119 10.93 -3.52 -8.11
N ARG A 120 10.83 -3.07 -9.37
CA ARG A 120 11.44 -3.78 -10.51
C ARG A 120 12.96 -3.92 -10.36
N ALA A 121 13.61 -2.87 -9.86
CA ALA A 121 15.06 -2.88 -9.63
C ALA A 121 15.44 -3.93 -8.58
N LEU A 122 14.82 -3.91 -7.39
CA LEU A 122 15.11 -4.89 -6.35
C LEU A 122 14.75 -6.32 -6.78
N ASN A 123 13.62 -6.52 -7.47
CA ASN A 123 13.24 -7.83 -7.97
C ASN A 123 14.26 -8.41 -8.98
N ARG A 124 14.96 -7.54 -9.72
CA ARG A 124 15.99 -7.94 -10.70
C ARG A 124 17.30 -8.32 -10.02
N VAL A 125 17.71 -7.59 -8.98
CA VAL A 125 19.04 -7.78 -8.37
C VAL A 125 19.05 -8.66 -7.13
N CYS A 126 17.91 -8.80 -6.43
CA CYS A 126 17.78 -9.69 -5.28
C CYS A 126 17.49 -11.12 -5.77
N PRO A 127 18.35 -12.11 -5.48
CA PRO A 127 18.12 -13.51 -5.90
C PRO A 127 16.83 -14.13 -5.33
N LEU A 128 16.31 -13.56 -4.24
CA LEU A 128 15.07 -14.02 -3.59
C LEU A 128 13.81 -13.39 -4.21
N GLY A 129 14.00 -12.47 -5.17
CA GLY A 129 12.92 -11.67 -5.72
C GLY A 129 12.45 -10.57 -4.77
N PHE A 130 11.50 -9.75 -5.23
CA PHE A 130 10.87 -8.71 -4.43
C PHE A 130 9.45 -8.44 -4.93
N GLU A 131 8.49 -8.45 -4.02
CA GLU A 131 7.12 -8.01 -4.20
C GLU A 131 6.68 -7.16 -3.01
N HIS A 132 6.15 -5.96 -3.26
CA HIS A 132 5.78 -5.05 -2.18
C HIS A 132 4.69 -5.60 -1.25
N SER A 133 3.77 -6.44 -1.72
CA SER A 133 2.76 -7.07 -0.88
C SER A 133 3.36 -8.05 0.14
N GLN A 134 4.31 -8.87 -0.29
CA GLN A 134 5.07 -9.78 0.58
C GLN A 134 5.95 -8.96 1.54
N GLN A 135 6.59 -7.91 1.02
CA GLN A 135 7.40 -7.02 1.84
C GLN A 135 6.58 -6.22 2.85
N SER A 136 5.30 -5.88 2.55
CA SER A 136 4.39 -5.25 3.52
C SER A 136 4.13 -6.18 4.69
N VAL A 137 3.85 -7.46 4.43
CA VAL A 137 3.69 -8.47 5.48
C VAL A 137 5.00 -8.67 6.26
N ARG A 138 6.14 -8.79 5.57
CA ARG A 138 7.46 -8.90 6.22
C ARG A 138 7.76 -7.69 7.11
N THR A 139 7.40 -6.50 6.67
CA THR A 139 7.55 -5.26 7.46
C THR A 139 6.79 -5.35 8.78
N VAL A 140 5.53 -5.74 8.75
CA VAL A 140 4.68 -5.83 9.95
C VAL A 140 4.98 -7.07 10.81
N ASP A 141 5.46 -8.14 10.23
CA ASP A 141 5.78 -9.39 10.97
C ASP A 141 7.18 -9.38 11.55
N ARG A 142 8.13 -8.69 10.90
CA ARG A 142 9.55 -8.87 11.19
C ARG A 142 10.35 -7.57 11.36
N LEU A 143 10.16 -6.55 10.53
CA LEU A 143 11.10 -5.41 10.50
C LEU A 143 10.77 -4.33 11.54
N GLU A 144 9.51 -4.14 11.85
CA GLU A 144 9.11 -3.14 12.86
C GLU A 144 9.52 -3.55 14.28
N ARG A 145 9.60 -2.57 15.17
CA ARG A 145 9.96 -2.75 16.59
C ARG A 145 11.28 -3.49 16.82
N GLY A 146 12.30 -3.17 16.02
CA GLY A 146 13.62 -3.76 16.19
C GLY A 146 13.66 -5.26 15.94
N GLY A 147 12.96 -5.74 14.92
CA GLY A 147 12.97 -7.15 14.54
C GLY A 147 11.85 -7.99 15.18
N GLN A 148 11.00 -7.41 16.03
CA GLN A 148 9.94 -8.16 16.71
C GLN A 148 8.61 -8.19 15.96
N GLY A 149 8.41 -7.25 15.03
CA GLY A 149 7.17 -7.06 14.27
C GLY A 149 6.06 -6.41 15.10
N LEU A 150 4.92 -6.15 14.44
CA LEU A 150 3.73 -5.56 15.05
C LEU A 150 2.81 -6.60 15.68
N ASN A 151 2.98 -7.88 15.36
CA ASN A 151 2.12 -8.97 15.80
C ASN A 151 0.64 -8.71 15.50
N LEU A 152 0.32 -8.54 14.21
CA LEU A 152 -1.03 -8.29 13.72
C LEU A 152 -1.85 -9.58 13.66
N THR A 153 -3.18 -9.45 13.62
CA THR A 153 -4.09 -10.58 13.41
C THR A 153 -3.94 -11.18 12.02
N TYR A 154 -4.37 -12.43 11.88
CA TYR A 154 -4.34 -13.16 10.61
C TYR A 154 -5.10 -12.38 9.51
N GLU A 155 -6.29 -11.85 9.82
CA GLU A 155 -7.18 -11.19 8.87
C GLU A 155 -6.54 -9.93 8.29
N VAL A 156 -5.86 -9.13 9.11
CA VAL A 156 -5.13 -7.93 8.68
C VAL A 156 -3.95 -8.33 7.79
N ARG A 157 -3.16 -9.33 8.19
CA ARG A 157 -2.00 -9.82 7.43
C ARG A 157 -2.41 -10.43 6.08
N ASP A 158 -3.49 -11.21 6.06
CA ASP A 158 -4.06 -11.78 4.83
C ASP A 158 -4.54 -10.69 3.88
N GLY A 159 -5.24 -9.67 4.40
CA GLY A 159 -5.70 -8.53 3.62
C GLY A 159 -4.53 -7.73 3.02
N ILE A 160 -3.48 -7.46 3.80
CA ILE A 160 -2.25 -6.80 3.34
C ILE A 160 -1.58 -7.62 2.22
N LEU A 161 -1.41 -8.93 2.41
CA LEU A 161 -0.77 -9.80 1.42
C LEU A 161 -1.53 -9.85 0.10
N ASN A 162 -2.86 -9.87 0.17
CA ASN A 162 -3.74 -10.15 -0.96
C ASN A 162 -4.43 -8.89 -1.55
N HIS A 163 -3.95 -7.67 -1.26
CA HIS A 163 -4.58 -6.44 -1.75
C HIS A 163 -4.43 -6.25 -3.26
N GLN A 164 -3.41 -6.83 -3.88
CA GLN A 164 -3.16 -6.72 -5.32
C GLN A 164 -4.27 -7.34 -6.18
N THR A 165 -4.29 -6.98 -7.48
CA THR A 165 -5.31 -7.44 -8.44
C THR A 165 -5.45 -8.96 -8.51
N ILE A 166 -4.35 -9.72 -8.42
CA ILE A 166 -4.32 -11.18 -8.49
C ILE A 166 -4.62 -11.83 -7.13
N GLY A 167 -4.55 -11.05 -6.05
CA GLY A 167 -4.74 -11.53 -4.70
C GLY A 167 -6.18 -11.98 -4.44
N LYS A 168 -6.33 -12.88 -3.48
CA LYS A 168 -7.62 -13.45 -3.05
C LYS A 168 -7.76 -13.32 -1.53
N PRO A 169 -8.11 -12.14 -1.03
CA PRO A 169 -8.32 -11.95 0.40
C PRO A 169 -9.38 -12.91 0.94
N HIS A 170 -9.13 -13.46 2.10
CA HIS A 170 -10.02 -14.41 2.76
C HIS A 170 -11.31 -13.75 3.27
N THR A 171 -11.24 -12.49 3.69
CA THR A 171 -12.36 -11.72 4.25
C THR A 171 -13.02 -10.83 3.21
N LEU A 172 -14.30 -10.47 3.42
CA LEU A 172 -14.97 -9.48 2.59
C LEU A 172 -14.33 -8.09 2.76
N GLU A 173 -13.87 -7.76 3.95
CA GLU A 173 -13.15 -6.53 4.25
C GLU A 173 -11.87 -6.40 3.42
N GLY A 174 -11.08 -7.47 3.30
CA GLY A 174 -9.93 -7.51 2.43
C GLY A 174 -10.29 -7.36 0.95
N LYS A 175 -11.41 -7.94 0.49
CA LYS A 175 -11.90 -7.75 -0.88
C LYS A 175 -12.33 -6.30 -1.13
N VAL A 176 -12.96 -5.64 -0.15
CA VAL A 176 -13.30 -4.21 -0.23
C VAL A 176 -12.03 -3.37 -0.40
N VAL A 177 -11.00 -3.59 0.43
CA VAL A 177 -9.73 -2.85 0.32
C VAL A 177 -9.09 -3.06 -1.06
N ARG A 178 -9.05 -4.29 -1.56
CA ARG A 178 -8.50 -4.60 -2.90
C ARG A 178 -9.20 -3.85 -4.03
N LEU A 179 -10.53 -3.67 -3.96
CA LEU A 179 -11.26 -2.89 -4.96
C LEU A 179 -11.07 -1.40 -4.75
N SER A 180 -11.04 -0.94 -3.50
CA SER A 180 -10.83 0.46 -3.16
C SER A 180 -9.45 0.97 -3.57
N ASP A 181 -8.40 0.14 -3.45
CA ASP A 181 -7.08 0.44 -3.95
C ASP A 181 -7.09 0.66 -5.48
N LYS A 182 -7.77 -0.22 -6.24
CA LYS A 182 -7.92 -0.06 -7.69
C LYS A 182 -8.67 1.22 -8.08
N ILE A 183 -9.74 1.54 -7.37
CA ILE A 183 -10.51 2.76 -7.62
C ILE A 183 -9.65 3.98 -7.34
N SER A 184 -9.00 3.99 -6.19
CA SER A 184 -8.17 5.11 -5.75
C SER A 184 -7.04 5.36 -6.73
N TYR A 185 -6.31 4.31 -7.12
CA TYR A 185 -5.21 4.43 -8.06
C TYR A 185 -5.67 5.00 -9.42
N ILE A 186 -6.77 4.51 -10.02
CA ILE A 186 -7.30 5.05 -11.29
C ILE A 186 -7.72 6.51 -11.13
N HIS A 187 -8.36 6.85 -10.01
CA HIS A 187 -8.83 8.20 -9.74
C HIS A 187 -7.67 9.18 -9.58
N HIS A 188 -6.68 8.81 -8.78
CA HIS A 188 -5.55 9.67 -8.42
C HIS A 188 -4.58 9.87 -9.57
N ASP A 189 -4.23 8.79 -10.24
CA ASP A 189 -3.25 8.83 -11.34
C ASP A 189 -3.79 9.64 -12.51
N MET A 190 -5.11 9.59 -12.74
CA MET A 190 -5.75 10.44 -13.74
C MET A 190 -5.71 11.92 -13.34
N ASP A 191 -6.03 12.26 -12.07
CA ASP A 191 -5.98 13.63 -11.58
C ASP A 191 -4.55 14.20 -11.64
N ASP A 192 -3.56 13.40 -11.22
CA ASP A 192 -2.15 13.79 -11.28
C ASP A 192 -1.63 13.90 -12.72
N ALA A 193 -2.08 13.04 -13.66
CA ALA A 193 -1.74 13.13 -15.07
C ALA A 193 -2.34 14.37 -15.75
N VAL A 194 -3.57 14.74 -15.38
CA VAL A 194 -4.21 15.99 -15.85
C VAL A 194 -3.45 17.20 -15.31
N ARG A 195 -3.10 17.19 -14.03
CA ARG A 195 -2.33 18.26 -13.39
C ARG A 195 -0.93 18.43 -13.99
N ALA A 196 -0.28 17.32 -14.33
CA ALA A 196 1.01 17.32 -15.03
C ALA A 196 0.91 17.73 -16.51
N GLY A 197 -0.30 17.96 -17.05
CA GLY A 197 -0.52 18.31 -18.46
C GLY A 197 -0.26 17.15 -19.43
N ILE A 198 -0.18 15.92 -18.93
CA ILE A 198 0.01 14.71 -19.74
C ILE A 198 -1.29 14.33 -20.46
N LEU A 199 -2.43 14.49 -19.79
CA LEU A 199 -3.77 14.18 -20.28
C LEU A 199 -4.75 15.31 -19.99
N LYS A 200 -5.91 15.22 -20.64
CA LYS A 200 -7.13 15.97 -20.28
C LYS A 200 -8.26 14.96 -20.00
N GLU A 201 -9.22 15.33 -19.16
CA GLU A 201 -10.41 14.51 -18.92
C GLU A 201 -11.15 14.14 -20.22
N SER A 202 -11.14 15.04 -21.22
CA SER A 202 -11.75 14.79 -22.53
C SER A 202 -11.06 13.70 -23.36
N ASP A 203 -9.82 13.34 -23.05
CA ASP A 203 -9.04 12.34 -23.78
C ASP A 203 -9.47 10.91 -23.43
N VAL A 204 -10.13 10.73 -22.27
CA VAL A 204 -10.73 9.45 -21.92
C VAL A 204 -11.82 9.07 -22.94
N PRO A 205 -11.80 7.86 -23.52
CA PRO A 205 -12.79 7.41 -24.49
C PRO A 205 -14.23 7.61 -24.03
N LYS A 206 -15.09 8.06 -24.95
CA LYS A 206 -16.49 8.36 -24.63
C LYS A 206 -17.23 7.16 -24.03
N GLU A 207 -16.95 5.97 -24.54
CA GLU A 207 -17.55 4.70 -24.11
C GLU A 207 -17.27 4.41 -22.62
N ILE A 208 -16.09 4.80 -22.15
CA ILE A 208 -15.71 4.69 -20.74
C ILE A 208 -16.42 5.76 -19.91
N ARG A 209 -16.37 7.04 -20.37
CA ARG A 209 -16.99 8.16 -19.65
C ARG A 209 -18.50 8.02 -19.49
N ASP A 210 -19.18 7.47 -20.50
CA ASP A 210 -20.63 7.24 -20.46
C ASP A 210 -21.03 6.21 -19.37
N VAL A 211 -20.11 5.34 -18.94
CA VAL A 211 -20.34 4.29 -17.92
C VAL A 211 -19.89 4.73 -16.53
N ILE A 212 -18.67 5.27 -16.41
CA ILE A 212 -18.09 5.59 -15.10
C ILE A 212 -18.10 7.08 -14.75
N GLY A 213 -18.64 7.93 -15.61
CA GLY A 213 -18.69 9.38 -15.40
C GLY A 213 -17.56 10.14 -16.09
N SER A 214 -17.77 11.44 -16.26
CA SER A 214 -16.88 12.36 -16.99
C SER A 214 -16.00 13.21 -16.09
N THR A 215 -16.24 13.18 -14.79
CA THR A 215 -15.49 13.91 -13.77
C THR A 215 -14.92 12.98 -12.71
N PRO A 216 -13.86 13.37 -12.01
CA PRO A 216 -13.31 12.58 -10.89
C PRO A 216 -14.36 12.21 -9.84
N SER A 217 -15.24 13.17 -9.46
CA SER A 217 -16.29 12.93 -8.46
C SER A 217 -17.33 11.91 -8.95
N GLU A 218 -17.80 12.04 -10.19
CA GLU A 218 -18.77 11.10 -10.80
C GLU A 218 -18.17 9.68 -10.86
N ARG A 219 -16.90 9.55 -11.27
CA ARG A 219 -16.23 8.24 -11.34
C ARG A 219 -16.19 7.54 -9.99
N LEU A 220 -15.78 8.27 -8.96
CA LEU A 220 -15.71 7.71 -7.61
C LEU A 220 -17.09 7.27 -7.12
N ASP A 221 -18.10 8.12 -7.31
CA ASP A 221 -19.45 7.87 -6.90
C ASP A 221 -20.05 6.63 -7.62
N HIS A 222 -19.86 6.52 -8.94
CA HIS A 222 -20.32 5.38 -9.71
C HIS A 222 -19.68 4.07 -9.24
N PHE A 223 -18.38 4.03 -9.00
CA PHE A 223 -17.71 2.85 -8.50
C PHE A 223 -18.20 2.43 -7.12
N VAL A 224 -18.30 3.37 -6.19
CA VAL A 224 -18.75 3.08 -4.82
C VAL A 224 -20.19 2.59 -4.80
N HIS A 225 -21.11 3.28 -5.51
CA HIS A 225 -22.52 2.89 -5.61
C HIS A 225 -22.70 1.51 -6.26
N ASP A 226 -21.96 1.24 -7.34
CA ASP A 226 -22.06 -0.05 -8.04
C ASP A 226 -21.60 -1.21 -7.14
N ILE A 227 -20.46 -1.06 -6.44
CA ILE A 227 -19.96 -2.08 -5.52
C ILE A 227 -20.97 -2.34 -4.41
N VAL A 228 -21.47 -1.29 -3.77
CA VAL A 228 -22.44 -1.41 -2.67
C VAL A 228 -23.72 -2.11 -3.16
N THR A 229 -24.27 -1.66 -4.28
CA THR A 229 -25.52 -2.20 -4.83
C THR A 229 -25.37 -3.68 -5.22
N ASN A 230 -24.26 -4.05 -5.84
CA ASN A 230 -24.05 -5.42 -6.32
C ASN A 230 -23.60 -6.39 -5.23
N SER A 231 -23.07 -5.89 -4.10
CA SER A 231 -22.56 -6.72 -2.99
C SER A 231 -23.54 -6.84 -1.82
N MET A 232 -24.53 -5.96 -1.73
CA MET A 232 -25.44 -5.92 -0.58
C MET A 232 -26.18 -7.25 -0.37
N GLY A 233 -26.08 -7.79 0.84
CA GLY A 233 -26.69 -9.06 1.24
C GLY A 233 -26.04 -10.33 0.65
N LYS A 234 -24.89 -10.20 0.00
CA LYS A 234 -24.12 -11.32 -0.58
C LYS A 234 -22.88 -11.64 0.26
N ASN A 235 -22.46 -12.90 0.20
CA ASN A 235 -21.17 -13.34 0.75
C ASN A 235 -20.03 -13.15 -0.29
N ASP A 236 -20.07 -12.03 -1.00
CA ASP A 236 -19.01 -11.62 -1.92
C ASP A 236 -19.03 -10.11 -2.16
N ILE A 237 -17.91 -9.56 -2.62
CA ILE A 237 -17.77 -8.17 -3.05
C ILE A 237 -17.53 -8.15 -4.55
N CYS A 238 -18.45 -7.54 -5.28
CA CYS A 238 -18.45 -7.55 -6.73
C CYS A 238 -18.92 -6.22 -7.33
N MET A 239 -18.57 -6.02 -8.58
CA MET A 239 -19.08 -4.96 -9.45
C MET A 239 -20.03 -5.56 -10.50
N SER A 240 -20.86 -4.72 -11.10
CA SER A 240 -21.57 -5.08 -12.32
C SER A 240 -20.59 -5.32 -13.46
N GLU A 241 -20.98 -6.13 -14.43
CA GLU A 241 -20.12 -6.44 -15.61
C GLU A 241 -19.74 -5.18 -16.40
N SER A 242 -20.67 -4.23 -16.51
CA SER A 242 -20.44 -2.96 -17.21
C SER A 242 -19.39 -2.09 -16.53
N ILE A 243 -19.46 -1.93 -15.21
CA ILE A 243 -18.51 -1.13 -14.42
C ILE A 243 -17.14 -1.83 -14.34
N ASP A 244 -17.10 -3.15 -14.14
CA ASP A 244 -15.84 -3.90 -14.12
C ASP A 244 -15.14 -3.85 -15.48
N LYS A 245 -15.90 -3.93 -16.58
CA LYS A 245 -15.34 -3.73 -17.92
C LYS A 245 -14.79 -2.32 -18.10
N ALA A 246 -15.57 -1.30 -17.77
CA ALA A 246 -15.13 0.10 -17.91
C ALA A 246 -13.91 0.42 -17.03
N MET A 247 -13.82 -0.18 -15.83
CA MET A 247 -12.62 -0.09 -14.98
C MET A 247 -11.39 -0.70 -15.66
N ARG A 248 -11.51 -1.89 -16.28
CA ARG A 248 -10.41 -2.51 -17.01
C ARG A 248 -9.98 -1.67 -18.22
N ASP A 249 -10.96 -1.15 -18.98
CA ASP A 249 -10.71 -0.33 -20.15
C ASP A 249 -10.03 1.00 -19.73
N MET A 250 -10.46 1.62 -18.63
CA MET A 250 -9.82 2.82 -18.08
C MET A 250 -8.39 2.54 -17.63
N ARG A 251 -8.14 1.40 -16.97
CA ARG A 251 -6.79 0.98 -16.59
C ARG A 251 -5.88 0.79 -17.80
N GLN A 252 -6.39 0.18 -18.87
CA GLN A 252 -5.64 0.02 -20.12
C GLN A 252 -5.32 1.38 -20.75
N PHE A 253 -6.30 2.28 -20.79
CA PHE A 253 -6.11 3.65 -21.27
C PHE A 253 -5.02 4.39 -20.47
N MET A 254 -5.02 4.29 -19.13
CA MET A 254 -3.99 4.88 -18.29
C MET A 254 -2.62 4.25 -18.54
N PHE A 255 -2.58 2.93 -18.73
CA PHE A 255 -1.33 2.24 -19.03
C PHE A 255 -0.67 2.75 -20.30
N GLU A 256 -1.44 2.92 -21.38
CA GLU A 256 -0.94 3.36 -22.68
C GLU A 256 -0.56 4.85 -22.71
N ASN A 257 -1.33 5.70 -22.04
CA ASN A 257 -1.21 7.16 -22.17
C ASN A 257 -0.45 7.84 -21.02
N VAL A 258 -0.40 7.22 -19.83
CA VAL A 258 0.28 7.78 -18.66
C VAL A 258 1.52 6.98 -18.30
N TYR A 259 1.38 5.67 -18.02
CA TYR A 259 2.50 4.87 -17.48
C TYR A 259 3.56 4.53 -18.54
N GLN A 260 3.24 4.59 -19.84
CA GLN A 260 4.22 4.46 -20.92
C GLN A 260 4.71 5.80 -21.48
N ASN A 261 4.21 6.91 -20.95
CA ASN A 261 4.58 8.24 -21.44
C ASN A 261 6.07 8.52 -21.16
N PRO A 262 6.87 8.92 -22.20
CA PRO A 262 8.30 9.20 -22.02
C PRO A 262 8.61 10.28 -20.99
N VAL A 263 7.71 11.25 -20.80
CA VAL A 263 7.88 12.31 -19.79
C VAL A 263 7.76 11.74 -18.38
N ALA A 264 6.75 10.87 -18.13
CA ALA A 264 6.57 10.20 -16.84
C ALA A 264 7.71 9.20 -16.56
N LYS A 265 8.23 8.52 -17.62
CA LYS A 265 9.28 7.49 -17.51
C LYS A 265 10.72 8.01 -17.59
N GLY A 266 10.92 9.28 -17.93
CA GLY A 266 12.27 9.80 -18.19
C GLY A 266 13.25 9.61 -17.02
N GLU A 267 12.77 9.62 -15.80
CA GLU A 267 13.58 9.47 -14.61
C GLU A 267 13.54 8.03 -14.01
N GLU A 268 12.60 7.16 -14.44
CA GLU A 268 12.49 5.80 -13.88
C GLU A 268 13.78 4.98 -14.04
N GLY A 269 14.43 5.07 -15.21
CA GLY A 269 15.70 4.35 -15.45
C GLY A 269 16.82 4.79 -14.51
N LYS A 270 16.86 6.08 -14.12
CA LYS A 270 17.81 6.58 -13.14
C LYS A 270 17.49 6.07 -11.74
N ALA A 271 16.21 6.05 -11.37
CA ALA A 271 15.75 5.52 -10.10
C ALA A 271 16.03 4.01 -9.96
N GLU A 272 15.81 3.23 -11.02
CA GLU A 272 16.17 1.82 -11.07
C GLU A 272 17.67 1.63 -10.87
N MET A 273 18.49 2.34 -11.64
CA MET A 273 19.96 2.28 -11.52
C MET A 273 20.45 2.65 -10.11
N LEU A 274 19.89 3.71 -9.51
CA LEU A 274 20.21 4.14 -8.16
C LEU A 274 19.90 3.05 -7.14
N THR A 275 18.70 2.47 -7.23
CA THR A 275 18.26 1.39 -6.32
C THR A 275 19.14 0.15 -6.43
N GLU A 276 19.48 -0.28 -7.65
CA GLU A 276 20.40 -1.40 -7.89
C GLU A 276 21.80 -1.12 -7.35
N THR A 277 22.30 0.09 -7.56
CA THR A 277 23.62 0.50 -7.10
C THR A 277 23.69 0.48 -5.57
N LEU A 278 22.66 0.99 -4.88
CA LEU A 278 22.59 0.92 -3.41
C LEU A 278 22.52 -0.53 -2.91
N TYR A 279 21.71 -1.38 -3.54
CA TYR A 279 21.67 -2.80 -3.19
C TYR A 279 23.06 -3.46 -3.33
N GLN A 280 23.74 -3.26 -4.46
CA GLN A 280 25.07 -3.82 -4.70
C GLN A 280 26.12 -3.26 -3.74
N HIS A 281 25.99 -1.99 -3.35
CA HIS A 281 26.86 -1.37 -2.36
C HIS A 281 26.77 -2.11 -1.02
N PHE A 282 25.55 -2.26 -0.46
CA PHE A 282 25.34 -2.91 0.83
C PHE A 282 25.59 -4.42 0.79
N MET A 283 25.46 -5.05 -0.38
CA MET A 283 25.95 -6.43 -0.56
C MET A 283 27.47 -6.55 -0.41
N LYS A 284 28.24 -5.50 -0.67
CA LYS A 284 29.71 -5.48 -0.49
C LYS A 284 30.13 -4.90 0.87
N HIS A 285 29.41 -3.92 1.34
CA HIS A 285 29.68 -3.14 2.54
C HIS A 285 28.56 -3.30 3.58
N ILE A 286 28.36 -4.55 4.02
CA ILE A 286 27.24 -4.91 4.89
C ILE A 286 27.30 -4.19 6.25
N ASP A 287 28.51 -3.93 6.75
CA ASP A 287 28.76 -3.30 8.05
C ASP A 287 28.38 -1.81 8.07
N ASP A 288 28.13 -1.20 6.90
CA ASP A 288 27.66 0.18 6.78
C ASP A 288 26.16 0.33 7.01
N MET A 289 25.43 -0.79 7.17
CA MET A 289 23.98 -0.76 7.45
C MET A 289 23.69 -0.44 8.94
N PRO A 290 22.52 0.13 9.22
CA PRO A 290 22.09 0.36 10.60
C PRO A 290 22.03 -0.93 11.43
N GLU A 291 22.34 -0.81 12.72
CA GLU A 291 22.39 -1.92 13.68
C GLU A 291 21.10 -2.78 13.69
N GLU A 292 19.93 -2.14 13.50
CA GLU A 292 18.64 -2.85 13.46
C GLU A 292 18.58 -3.91 12.34
N TYR A 293 19.29 -3.70 11.21
CA TYR A 293 19.40 -4.68 10.12
C TYR A 293 20.54 -5.68 10.35
N LEU A 294 21.67 -5.24 10.93
CA LEU A 294 22.77 -6.14 11.29
C LEU A 294 22.33 -7.20 12.32
N ASN A 295 21.41 -6.83 13.20
CA ASN A 295 20.84 -7.77 14.16
C ASN A 295 20.05 -8.90 13.46
N LEU A 296 19.36 -8.62 12.36
CA LEU A 296 18.65 -9.65 11.58
C LEU A 296 19.63 -10.69 11.00
N LEU A 297 20.81 -10.24 10.55
CA LEU A 297 21.87 -11.16 10.09
C LEU A 297 22.38 -12.05 11.22
N SER A 298 22.57 -11.48 12.41
CA SER A 298 23.02 -12.25 13.58
C SER A 298 22.01 -13.30 14.04
N GLU A 299 20.73 -13.10 13.70
CA GLU A 299 19.63 -14.04 13.93
C GLU A 299 19.48 -15.08 12.81
N GLY A 300 20.34 -15.04 11.78
CA GLY A 300 20.40 -16.05 10.71
C GLY A 300 19.60 -15.70 9.45
N GLU A 301 19.10 -14.47 9.30
CA GLU A 301 18.44 -14.02 8.08
C GLU A 301 19.44 -13.97 6.89
N PRO A 302 19.04 -14.35 5.67
CA PRO A 302 19.91 -14.26 4.50
C PRO A 302 20.36 -12.83 4.24
N ARG A 303 21.64 -12.65 3.89
CA ARG A 303 22.22 -11.35 3.59
C ARG A 303 21.47 -10.61 2.50
N GLU A 304 21.14 -11.30 1.43
CA GLU A 304 20.38 -10.78 0.30
C GLU A 304 19.01 -10.21 0.73
N GLN A 305 18.33 -10.90 1.64
CA GLN A 305 17.06 -10.46 2.18
C GLN A 305 17.23 -9.20 3.04
N VAL A 306 18.21 -9.19 3.94
CA VAL A 306 18.41 -8.06 4.86
C VAL A 306 18.83 -6.80 4.11
N VAL A 307 19.69 -6.92 3.09
CA VAL A 307 20.02 -5.79 2.21
C VAL A 307 18.81 -5.30 1.43
N CYS A 308 18.00 -6.23 0.94
CA CYS A 308 16.74 -5.92 0.25
C CYS A 308 15.76 -5.19 1.17
N ASP A 309 15.64 -5.64 2.42
CA ASP A 309 14.82 -4.98 3.45
C ASP A 309 15.27 -3.55 3.72
N TYR A 310 16.57 -3.34 3.86
CA TYR A 310 17.11 -2.02 4.14
C TYR A 310 16.91 -1.04 2.99
N VAL A 311 17.25 -1.43 1.77
CA VAL A 311 17.06 -0.59 0.58
C VAL A 311 15.58 -0.36 0.32
N GLY A 312 14.76 -1.39 0.41
CA GLY A 312 13.30 -1.30 0.25
C GLY A 312 12.62 -0.40 1.28
N ALA A 313 13.17 -0.31 2.50
CA ALA A 313 12.64 0.55 3.56
C ALA A 313 12.97 2.04 3.39
N MET A 314 13.89 2.42 2.52
CA MET A 314 14.28 3.82 2.31
C MET A 314 13.11 4.64 1.76
N THR A 315 13.13 5.95 2.03
CA THR A 315 12.33 6.93 1.31
C THR A 315 13.08 7.38 0.06
N ASP A 316 12.39 7.97 -0.91
CA ASP A 316 13.01 8.46 -2.15
C ASP A 316 14.14 9.47 -1.85
N ARG A 317 13.84 10.44 -0.98
CA ARG A 317 14.82 11.46 -0.57
C ARG A 317 16.02 10.88 0.15
N PHE A 318 15.80 9.89 1.02
CA PHE A 318 16.89 9.25 1.74
C PHE A 318 17.76 8.43 0.80
N ALA A 319 17.15 7.69 -0.14
CA ALA A 319 17.90 6.92 -1.13
C ALA A 319 18.75 7.81 -2.04
N ILE A 320 18.22 8.95 -2.50
CA ILE A 320 18.98 9.94 -3.29
C ILE A 320 20.16 10.50 -2.47
N ALA A 321 19.88 10.99 -1.26
CA ALA A 321 20.92 11.59 -0.42
C ALA A 321 22.05 10.59 -0.09
N LEU A 322 21.68 9.34 0.19
CA LEU A 322 22.66 8.28 0.48
C LEU A 322 23.50 7.92 -0.78
N TYR A 323 22.85 7.85 -1.94
CA TYR A 323 23.57 7.65 -3.21
C TYR A 323 24.56 8.79 -3.49
N GLU A 324 24.13 10.03 -3.30
CA GLU A 324 25.00 11.20 -3.45
C GLU A 324 26.20 11.15 -2.46
N GLU A 325 25.94 10.77 -1.23
CA GLU A 325 27.00 10.64 -0.22
C GLU A 325 28.05 9.61 -0.59
N ILE A 326 27.64 8.47 -1.15
CA ILE A 326 28.53 7.35 -1.46
C ILE A 326 29.24 7.53 -2.80
N TYR A 327 28.56 8.06 -3.82
CA TYR A 327 29.03 8.01 -5.21
C TYR A 327 29.37 9.35 -5.82
N ILE A 328 28.93 10.48 -5.23
CA ILE A 328 29.22 11.80 -5.77
C ILE A 328 30.34 12.46 -4.97
N PRO A 329 31.48 12.79 -5.61
CA PRO A 329 32.59 13.44 -4.92
C PRO A 329 32.17 14.81 -4.33
N LYS A 330 32.49 15.02 -3.06
CA LYS A 330 32.29 16.31 -2.41
C LYS A 330 33.40 17.30 -2.79
N SER A 331 33.04 18.56 -3.03
CA SER A 331 34.00 19.63 -3.26
C SER A 331 34.94 19.78 -2.05
N TRP A 332 36.24 19.85 -2.28
CA TRP A 332 37.19 20.15 -1.22
C TRP A 332 37.09 21.63 -0.85
N ILE A 333 36.65 21.91 0.36
CA ILE A 333 36.59 23.29 0.88
C ILE A 333 37.90 23.56 1.56
N LEU A 334 38.73 24.45 0.98
CA LEU A 334 39.85 25.09 1.67
C LEU A 334 39.23 26.08 2.68
N LEU A 335 39.41 25.79 3.98
CA LEU A 335 39.12 26.75 5.05
C LEU A 335 40.24 27.78 5.12
#